data_1bed4b48185ed433fa51da14263b4696
#
_entry.id   1bed4b48185ed433fa51da14263b4696
#
_cell.length_a   1.000
_cell.length_b   1.000
_cell.length_c   1.000
_cell.angle_alpha   90.00
_cell.angle_beta   90.00
_cell.angle_gamma   90.00
#
_symmetry.space_group_name_H-M   'P 1'
#
loop_
_entity.id
_entity.type
_entity.pdbx_description
1 polymer ?
#
loop_
_entity_poly.entity_id
_entity_poly.type
_entity_poly.pdbx_seq_one_letter_code
_entity_poly.pdbx_strand_id
1 'polypeptide(L)'
;THPFAEPTYAQLTLDSPWCTVARANKRIGLAVADSPYGPWKRLDEPILKTQPGTFYSFLTSNPSPIIQEDGSVLMIFKGRHYTNNYEHSAMSLGIAYAPAIEGPYHVLNNNQPIFEVDGQGEAEDPFLWKDTKGYHILFKDHVAKFTGERGSGVMAHSENGIQWTVDKAPKAYSRTIEWEDGKVEMQGQLERPFIFFENGKPTY
;
A
#
# COMPACT_ATOMS: atom_id res chain seq x y z
N THR A 1 4.46 -21.30 22.76
CA THR A 1 3.92 -22.48 22.05
C THR A 1 2.68 -22.04 21.29
N HIS A 2 2.73 -22.10 19.97
CA HIS A 2 1.60 -21.77 19.10
C HIS A 2 0.47 -22.78 19.37
N PRO A 3 -0.76 -22.36 19.62
CA PRO A 3 -1.86 -23.26 19.97
C PRO A 3 -2.32 -24.16 18.82
N PHE A 4 -1.74 -24.01 17.64
CA PHE A 4 -2.08 -24.79 16.45
C PHE A 4 -0.89 -25.63 16.01
N ALA A 5 -1.14 -26.86 15.58
CA ALA A 5 -0.13 -27.69 14.91
C ALA A 5 0.39 -26.98 13.66
N GLU A 6 1.65 -27.19 13.30
CA GLU A 6 2.19 -26.63 12.05
C GLU A 6 1.37 -27.11 10.85
N PRO A 7 0.99 -26.21 9.93
CA PRO A 7 0.19 -26.60 8.77
C PRO A 7 1.04 -27.41 7.80
N THR A 8 0.42 -28.40 7.17
CA THR A 8 0.99 -29.03 5.97
C THR A 8 0.94 -28.04 4.80
N TYR A 9 1.80 -28.21 3.80
CA TYR A 9 1.83 -27.33 2.61
C TYR A 9 0.45 -27.22 1.92
N ALA A 10 -0.31 -28.32 1.88
CA ALA A 10 -1.67 -28.35 1.32
C ALA A 10 -2.69 -27.51 2.10
N GLN A 11 -2.42 -27.16 3.35
CA GLN A 11 -3.29 -26.33 4.20
C GLN A 11 -2.97 -24.82 4.10
N LEU A 12 -1.93 -24.44 3.37
CA LEU A 12 -1.49 -23.04 3.19
C LEU A 12 -2.24 -22.39 2.01
N THR A 13 -3.56 -22.48 1.96
CA THR A 13 -4.38 -21.75 1.00
C THR A 13 -4.65 -20.33 1.47
N LEU A 14 -5.06 -19.43 0.56
CA LEU A 14 -5.36 -18.04 0.89
C LEU A 14 -6.48 -17.90 1.93
N ASP A 15 -7.39 -18.87 2.00
CA ASP A 15 -8.54 -18.89 2.91
C ASP A 15 -8.25 -19.68 4.21
N SER A 16 -7.03 -20.19 4.37
CA SER A 16 -6.69 -20.94 5.56
C SER A 16 -6.55 -20.01 6.79
N PRO A 17 -6.88 -20.50 8.01
CA PRO A 17 -6.65 -19.76 9.26
C PRO A 17 -5.20 -19.31 9.42
N TRP A 18 -4.24 -20.09 8.93
CA TRP A 18 -2.81 -19.75 8.94
C TRP A 18 -2.49 -18.51 8.11
N CYS A 19 -3.13 -18.37 6.96
CA CYS A 19 -2.99 -17.19 6.13
C CYS A 19 -3.56 -15.95 6.81
N THR A 20 -4.69 -16.09 7.51
CA THR A 20 -5.27 -15.03 8.33
C THR A 20 -4.33 -14.61 9.46
N VAL A 21 -3.77 -15.56 10.21
CA VAL A 21 -2.77 -15.29 11.26
C VAL A 21 -1.53 -14.61 10.70
N ALA A 22 -1.01 -15.09 9.57
CA ALA A 22 0.16 -14.48 8.92
C ALA A 22 -0.13 -13.03 8.47
N ARG A 23 -1.32 -12.77 7.94
CA ARG A 23 -1.75 -11.41 7.58
C ARG A 23 -1.90 -10.51 8.81
N ALA A 24 -2.53 -11.02 9.88
CA ALA A 24 -2.71 -10.28 11.13
C ALA A 24 -1.40 -9.87 11.81
N ASN A 25 -0.30 -10.54 11.48
CA ASN A 25 1.04 -10.22 12.00
C ASN A 25 1.84 -9.28 11.08
N LYS A 26 1.30 -8.84 9.95
CA LYS A 26 1.99 -7.86 9.08
C LYS A 26 2.08 -6.50 9.74
N ARG A 27 3.28 -5.96 9.78
CA ARG A 27 3.60 -4.61 10.28
C ARG A 27 4.65 -3.98 9.37
N ILE A 28 4.72 -2.65 9.39
CA ILE A 28 5.75 -1.90 8.68
C ILE A 28 6.94 -1.72 9.62
N GLY A 29 8.09 -2.24 9.20
CA GLY A 29 9.37 -2.09 9.90
C GLY A 29 10.33 -1.20 9.11
N LEU A 30 11.47 -0.88 9.71
CA LEU A 30 12.56 -0.11 9.10
C LEU A 30 13.88 -0.85 9.27
N ALA A 31 14.66 -0.86 8.20
CA ALA A 31 16.08 -1.20 8.24
C ALA A 31 16.88 -0.11 7.52
N VAL A 32 18.02 0.26 8.07
CA VAL A 32 18.89 1.34 7.57
C VAL A 32 20.29 0.82 7.32
N ALA A 33 20.93 1.27 6.26
CA ALA A 33 22.34 0.99 5.96
C ALA A 33 22.96 2.20 5.23
N ASP A 34 24.28 2.35 5.34
CA ASP A 34 25.05 3.37 4.64
C ASP A 34 25.26 3.04 3.15
N SER A 35 24.98 1.80 2.76
CA SER A 35 25.12 1.28 1.40
C SER A 35 23.99 0.30 1.08
N PRO A 36 23.53 0.21 -0.20
CA PRO A 36 22.57 -0.82 -0.63
C PRO A 36 23.02 -2.26 -0.35
N TYR A 37 24.31 -2.47 -0.19
CA TYR A 37 24.90 -3.77 0.14
C TYR A 37 24.95 -4.08 1.64
N GLY A 38 24.49 -3.12 2.49
CA GLY A 38 24.52 -3.26 3.92
C GLY A 38 25.89 -2.93 4.57
N PRO A 39 26.12 -3.35 5.82
CA PRO A 39 25.20 -4.14 6.64
C PRO A 39 23.95 -3.37 7.03
N TRP A 40 22.80 -4.03 6.98
CA TRP A 40 21.51 -3.46 7.34
C TRP A 40 21.27 -3.55 8.85
N LYS A 41 20.92 -2.42 9.46
CA LYS A 41 20.47 -2.34 10.85
C LYS A 41 18.96 -2.24 10.88
N ARG A 42 18.30 -3.31 11.28
CA ARG A 42 16.84 -3.36 11.43
C ARG A 42 16.46 -2.84 12.82
N LEU A 43 15.39 -2.03 12.88
CA LEU A 43 14.74 -1.74 14.15
C LEU A 43 13.97 -2.97 14.63
N ASP A 44 14.02 -3.24 15.94
CA ASP A 44 13.32 -4.38 16.54
C ASP A 44 11.80 -4.21 16.53
N GLU A 45 11.36 -2.95 16.72
CA GLU A 45 9.94 -2.61 16.74
C GLU A 45 9.46 -2.09 15.39
N PRO A 46 8.20 -2.40 15.00
CA PRO A 46 7.57 -1.79 13.83
C PRO A 46 7.47 -0.27 13.99
N ILE A 47 7.76 0.46 12.90
CA ILE A 47 7.61 1.93 12.86
C ILE A 47 6.14 2.36 12.77
N LEU A 48 5.27 1.49 12.25
CA LEU A 48 3.82 1.71 12.24
C LEU A 48 3.11 0.45 12.74
N LYS A 49 2.59 0.55 13.96
CA LYS A 49 1.82 -0.51 14.64
C LYS A 49 0.35 -0.42 14.23
N THR A 50 -0.40 -1.52 14.39
CA THR A 50 -1.86 -1.50 14.31
C THR A 50 -2.45 -0.81 15.55
N GLN A 51 -3.64 -0.23 15.39
CA GLN A 51 -4.35 0.44 16.47
C GLN A 51 -5.79 -0.08 16.54
N PRO A 52 -6.25 -0.58 17.70
CA PRO A 52 -7.64 -1.01 17.88
C PRO A 52 -8.64 0.12 17.56
N GLY A 53 -9.77 -0.25 16.94
CA GLY A 53 -10.83 0.70 16.60
C GLY A 53 -10.56 1.56 15.37
N THR A 54 -9.48 1.31 14.64
CA THR A 54 -9.16 2.04 13.41
C THR A 54 -9.26 1.14 12.17
N PHE A 55 -9.23 1.74 10.95
CA PHE A 55 -9.25 0.99 9.69
C PHE A 55 -8.01 0.10 9.48
N TYR A 56 -6.97 0.26 10.29
CA TYR A 56 -5.73 -0.53 10.24
C TYR A 56 -5.52 -1.37 11.51
N SER A 57 -6.59 -1.74 12.20
CA SER A 57 -6.48 -2.54 13.43
C SER A 57 -6.00 -3.98 13.21
N PHE A 58 -6.20 -4.55 12.01
CA PHE A 58 -5.81 -5.91 11.66
C PHE A 58 -4.36 -5.98 11.14
N LEU A 59 -3.99 -5.14 10.18
CA LEU A 59 -2.64 -5.08 9.61
C LEU A 59 -2.25 -3.69 9.13
N THR A 60 -0.94 -3.44 9.06
CA THR A 60 -0.31 -2.38 8.28
C THR A 60 0.73 -2.99 7.34
N SER A 61 0.72 -2.59 6.06
CA SER A 61 1.64 -3.14 5.05
C SER A 61 1.76 -2.24 3.81
N ASN A 62 2.55 -2.66 2.82
CA ASN A 62 2.73 -1.98 1.55
C ASN A 62 3.04 -0.49 1.72
N PRO A 63 4.11 -0.12 2.46
CA PRO A 63 4.48 1.27 2.64
C PRO A 63 5.00 1.87 1.34
N SER A 64 4.62 3.11 1.07
CA SER A 64 5.20 3.96 0.04
C SER A 64 5.57 5.31 0.66
N PRO A 65 6.80 5.45 1.20
CA PRO A 65 7.28 6.69 1.80
C PRO A 65 7.88 7.63 0.78
N ILE A 66 7.79 8.94 1.07
CA ILE A 66 8.67 9.96 0.51
C ILE A 66 9.31 10.75 1.64
N ILE A 67 10.59 11.05 1.51
CA ILE A 67 11.30 11.94 2.42
C ILE A 67 11.18 13.36 1.86
N GLN A 68 10.71 14.29 2.66
CA GLN A 68 10.55 15.68 2.31
C GLN A 68 11.87 16.45 2.49
N GLU A 69 11.95 17.67 1.97
CA GLU A 69 13.15 18.50 2.03
C GLU A 69 13.63 18.82 3.47
N ASP A 70 12.70 18.87 4.41
CA ASP A 70 12.97 19.10 5.84
C ASP A 70 13.35 17.81 6.60
N GLY A 71 13.45 16.68 5.90
CA GLY A 71 13.75 15.36 6.47
C GLY A 71 12.55 14.63 7.05
N SER A 72 11.37 15.26 7.07
CA SER A 72 10.14 14.59 7.47
C SER A 72 9.69 13.56 6.43
N VAL A 73 8.85 12.62 6.84
CA VAL A 73 8.38 11.55 5.98
C VAL A 73 6.86 11.57 5.88
N LEU A 74 6.38 11.54 4.65
CA LEU A 74 4.99 11.23 4.36
C LEU A 74 4.93 9.83 3.77
N MET A 75 4.03 8.98 4.26
CA MET A 75 3.95 7.58 3.87
C MET A 75 2.50 7.15 3.63
N ILE A 76 2.20 6.71 2.41
CA ILE A 76 0.96 5.97 2.15
C ILE A 76 1.19 4.51 2.52
N PHE A 77 0.19 3.88 3.14
CA PHE A 77 0.25 2.49 3.55
C PHE A 77 -1.09 1.79 3.38
N LYS A 78 -1.07 0.47 3.26
CA LYS A 78 -2.27 -0.36 3.26
C LYS A 78 -2.65 -0.76 4.68
N GLY A 79 -3.94 -0.60 5.01
CA GLY A 79 -4.56 -1.08 6.24
C GLY A 79 -5.74 -2.00 5.98
N ARG A 80 -6.05 -2.84 6.96
CA ARG A 80 -7.31 -3.56 7.12
C ARG A 80 -7.71 -3.53 8.59
N HIS A 81 -8.99 -3.59 8.89
CA HIS A 81 -9.48 -3.72 10.26
C HIS A 81 -10.15 -5.08 10.48
N TYR A 82 -10.29 -5.45 11.74
CA TYR A 82 -11.14 -6.58 12.13
C TYR A 82 -12.60 -6.21 11.91
N THR A 83 -13.36 -7.09 11.25
CA THR A 83 -14.82 -6.93 11.07
C THR A 83 -15.57 -7.66 12.17
N ASN A 84 -15.46 -8.98 12.23
CA ASN A 84 -16.03 -9.85 13.26
C ASN A 84 -15.13 -11.07 13.43
N ASN A 85 -14.97 -11.58 14.64
CA ASN A 85 -14.45 -12.92 14.97
C ASN A 85 -13.38 -13.50 14.01
N TYR A 86 -12.27 -12.76 13.78
CA TYR A 86 -11.13 -13.15 12.92
C TYR A 86 -11.25 -12.80 11.44
N GLU A 87 -12.37 -12.29 10.98
CA GLU A 87 -12.49 -11.74 9.62
C GLU A 87 -11.88 -10.34 9.55
N HIS A 88 -11.53 -9.94 8.35
CA HIS A 88 -10.93 -8.62 8.09
C HIS A 88 -11.67 -7.89 6.95
N SER A 89 -11.64 -6.58 7.02
CA SER A 89 -12.23 -5.70 6.00
C SER A 89 -11.55 -5.82 4.64
N ALA A 90 -12.14 -5.17 3.63
CA ALA A 90 -11.48 -4.77 2.41
C ALA A 90 -10.18 -3.97 2.68
N MET A 91 -9.28 -3.91 1.71
CA MET A 91 -8.04 -3.13 1.79
C MET A 91 -8.33 -1.65 1.62
N SER A 92 -7.75 -0.84 2.49
CA SER A 92 -7.82 0.62 2.43
C SER A 92 -6.43 1.23 2.46
N LEU A 93 -6.27 2.41 1.87
CA LEU A 93 -5.03 3.18 1.97
C LEU A 93 -5.16 4.23 3.06
N GLY A 94 -4.12 4.37 3.85
CA GLY A 94 -3.98 5.40 4.86
C GLY A 94 -2.76 6.26 4.62
N ILE A 95 -2.67 7.35 5.36
CA ILE A 95 -1.53 8.25 5.32
C ILE A 95 -0.94 8.42 6.70
N ALA A 96 0.38 8.33 6.82
CA ALA A 96 1.12 8.56 8.03
C ALA A 96 2.22 9.61 7.80
N TYR A 97 2.54 10.33 8.85
CA TYR A 97 3.60 11.33 8.91
C TYR A 97 4.56 11.00 10.04
N ALA A 98 5.85 11.28 9.81
CA ALA A 98 6.88 11.27 10.84
C ALA A 98 7.84 12.45 10.66
N PRO A 99 8.39 13.02 11.76
CA PRO A 99 9.38 14.10 11.67
C PRO A 99 10.75 13.65 11.16
N ALA A 100 11.02 12.34 11.19
CA ALA A 100 12.22 11.68 10.66
C ALA A 100 11.89 10.26 10.24
N ILE A 101 12.79 9.60 9.49
CA ILE A 101 12.55 8.26 8.94
C ILE A 101 12.37 7.19 10.03
N GLU A 102 12.99 7.35 11.17
CA GLU A 102 12.85 6.47 12.32
C GLU A 102 11.53 6.67 13.09
N GLY A 103 10.80 7.74 12.79
CA GLY A 103 9.54 8.06 13.46
C GLY A 103 9.66 9.16 14.53
N PRO A 104 8.68 9.25 15.44
CA PRO A 104 7.47 8.42 15.51
C PRO A 104 6.48 8.69 14.37
N TYR A 105 5.88 7.64 13.84
CA TYR A 105 4.86 7.76 12.80
C TYR A 105 3.46 7.94 13.41
N HIS A 106 2.72 8.90 12.90
CA HIS A 106 1.35 9.20 13.28
C HIS A 106 0.45 9.10 12.05
N VAL A 107 -0.64 8.33 12.15
CA VAL A 107 -1.64 8.27 11.09
C VAL A 107 -2.44 9.57 11.08
N LEU A 108 -2.51 10.19 9.91
CA LEU A 108 -3.20 11.45 9.68
C LEU A 108 -4.70 11.20 9.36
N ASN A 109 -5.42 12.27 8.99
CA ASN A 109 -6.82 12.21 8.59
C ASN A 109 -7.73 11.57 9.68
N ASN A 110 -7.48 11.87 10.95
CA ASN A 110 -8.23 11.33 12.09
C ASN A 110 -8.33 9.79 12.10
N ASN A 111 -7.26 9.10 11.67
CA ASN A 111 -7.23 7.64 11.51
C ASN A 111 -8.28 7.09 10.52
N GLN A 112 -8.74 7.90 9.57
CA GLN A 112 -9.59 7.45 8.48
C GLN A 112 -8.76 7.10 7.23
N PRO A 113 -9.23 6.20 6.37
CA PRO A 113 -8.60 5.96 5.08
C PRO A 113 -8.67 7.21 4.19
N ILE A 114 -7.76 7.31 3.23
CA ILE A 114 -7.70 8.44 2.29
C ILE A 114 -8.79 8.40 1.22
N PHE A 115 -9.40 7.24 1.00
CA PHE A 115 -10.60 7.07 0.19
C PHE A 115 -11.66 6.36 0.99
N GLU A 116 -12.88 6.88 0.98
CA GLU A 116 -14.04 6.12 1.43
C GLU A 116 -14.34 5.05 0.39
N VAL A 117 -14.19 3.82 0.81
CA VAL A 117 -14.52 2.67 -0.02
C VAL A 117 -15.73 2.02 0.65
N ASP A 118 -16.91 2.19 0.07
CA ASP A 118 -18.22 1.71 0.57
C ASP A 118 -18.27 0.17 0.72
N GLY A 119 -17.33 -0.40 1.48
CA GLY A 119 -17.22 -1.84 1.73
C GLY A 119 -16.91 -2.71 0.51
N GLN A 120 -16.84 -2.12 -0.68
CA GLN A 120 -16.69 -2.84 -1.96
C GLN A 120 -15.45 -2.46 -2.76
N GLY A 121 -14.72 -1.43 -2.37
CA GLY A 121 -13.47 -1.05 -3.04
C GLY A 121 -12.27 -1.59 -2.30
N GLU A 122 -11.27 -2.06 -3.01
CA GLU A 122 -9.98 -2.46 -2.45
C GLU A 122 -8.86 -1.76 -3.19
N ALA A 123 -8.15 -0.89 -2.48
CA ALA A 123 -6.96 -0.20 -2.96
C ALA A 123 -5.70 -0.86 -2.39
N GLU A 124 -4.75 -1.20 -3.24
CA GLU A 124 -3.55 -1.94 -2.87
C GLU A 124 -2.30 -1.39 -3.56
N ASP A 125 -1.13 -1.70 -2.98
CA ASP A 125 0.18 -1.42 -3.55
C ASP A 125 0.38 0.03 -4.02
N PRO A 126 0.29 1.02 -3.12
CA PRO A 126 0.48 2.41 -3.48
C PRO A 126 1.93 2.70 -3.87
N PHE A 127 2.12 3.59 -4.84
CA PHE A 127 3.37 4.26 -5.15
C PHE A 127 3.15 5.78 -5.05
N LEU A 128 3.82 6.41 -4.09
CA LEU A 128 3.70 7.84 -3.79
C LEU A 128 4.88 8.62 -4.37
N TRP A 129 4.60 9.74 -5.03
CA TRP A 129 5.63 10.72 -5.41
C TRP A 129 5.12 12.14 -5.28
N LYS A 130 6.03 13.10 -5.39
CA LYS A 130 5.74 14.52 -5.38
C LYS A 130 6.42 15.19 -6.58
N ASP A 131 5.73 16.14 -7.19
CA ASP A 131 6.26 17.04 -8.20
C ASP A 131 5.86 18.50 -7.92
N THR A 132 6.01 19.38 -8.90
CA THR A 132 5.66 20.80 -8.79
C THR A 132 4.14 21.05 -8.69
N LYS A 133 3.32 20.06 -8.99
CA LYS A 133 1.85 20.15 -8.92
C LYS A 133 1.29 19.62 -7.60
N GLY A 134 2.12 18.98 -6.79
CA GLY A 134 1.72 18.39 -5.52
C GLY A 134 2.09 16.91 -5.41
N TYR A 135 1.25 16.16 -4.73
CA TYR A 135 1.44 14.74 -4.44
C TYR A 135 0.58 13.89 -5.35
N HIS A 136 1.13 12.77 -5.75
CA HIS A 136 0.47 11.81 -6.63
C HIS A 136 0.61 10.40 -6.04
N ILE A 137 -0.40 9.57 -6.24
CA ILE A 137 -0.30 8.13 -5.98
C ILE A 137 -0.78 7.34 -7.19
N LEU A 138 -0.07 6.27 -7.45
CA LEU A 138 -0.50 5.18 -8.32
C LEU A 138 -0.76 3.96 -7.44
N PHE A 139 -1.94 3.34 -7.55
CA PHE A 139 -2.29 2.17 -6.77
C PHE A 139 -3.11 1.19 -7.59
N LYS A 140 -3.19 -0.05 -7.15
CA LYS A 140 -3.95 -1.12 -7.82
C LYS A 140 -5.42 -1.08 -7.43
N ASP A 141 -6.30 -1.13 -8.42
CA ASP A 141 -7.74 -1.36 -8.27
C ASP A 141 -8.02 -2.86 -8.16
N HIS A 142 -8.07 -3.39 -6.94
CA HIS A 142 -8.20 -4.83 -6.73
C HIS A 142 -9.55 -5.41 -7.19
N VAL A 143 -10.61 -4.60 -7.20
CA VAL A 143 -12.00 -5.06 -7.44
C VAL A 143 -12.76 -4.29 -8.54
N ALA A 144 -12.06 -3.51 -9.35
CA ALA A 144 -12.64 -2.72 -10.46
C ALA A 144 -13.54 -1.54 -10.02
N LYS A 145 -13.39 -1.03 -8.80
CA LYS A 145 -14.24 0.05 -8.28
C LYS A 145 -13.93 1.40 -8.89
N PHE A 146 -12.66 1.69 -9.15
CA PHE A 146 -12.19 3.00 -9.61
C PHE A 146 -12.12 3.11 -11.13
N THR A 147 -11.75 2.04 -11.80
CA THR A 147 -11.43 2.05 -13.24
C THR A 147 -12.36 1.21 -14.08
N GLY A 148 -13.21 0.38 -13.46
CA GLY A 148 -14.02 -0.63 -14.13
C GLY A 148 -13.23 -1.87 -14.57
N GLU A 149 -11.91 -1.94 -14.28
CA GLU A 149 -11.07 -3.08 -14.62
C GLU A 149 -10.31 -3.59 -13.40
N ARG A 150 -10.58 -4.84 -13.01
CA ARG A 150 -9.91 -5.49 -11.88
C ARG A 150 -8.40 -5.60 -12.13
N GLY A 151 -7.60 -5.12 -11.18
CA GLY A 151 -6.14 -5.22 -11.21
C GLY A 151 -5.45 -4.19 -12.08
N SER A 152 -6.18 -3.21 -12.60
CA SER A 152 -5.59 -2.05 -13.29
C SER A 152 -5.02 -1.03 -12.31
N GLY A 153 -4.24 -0.07 -12.81
CA GLY A 153 -3.71 1.04 -12.04
C GLY A 153 -4.64 2.23 -11.94
N VAL A 154 -4.71 2.84 -10.77
CA VAL A 154 -5.49 4.05 -10.48
C VAL A 154 -4.57 5.21 -10.15
N MET A 155 -4.82 6.36 -10.76
CA MET A 155 -4.17 7.64 -10.42
C MET A 155 -5.04 8.47 -9.50
N ALA A 156 -4.41 9.06 -8.49
CA ALA A 156 -5.01 10.09 -7.67
C ALA A 156 -3.96 11.16 -7.31
N HIS A 157 -4.42 12.33 -6.96
CA HIS A 157 -3.58 13.47 -6.63
C HIS A 157 -4.04 14.19 -5.35
N SER A 158 -3.13 14.96 -4.78
CA SER A 158 -3.35 15.80 -3.60
C SER A 158 -2.44 17.02 -3.64
N GLU A 159 -2.97 18.20 -3.31
CA GLU A 159 -2.16 19.42 -3.17
C GLU A 159 -1.33 19.43 -1.89
N ASN A 160 -1.85 18.83 -0.82
CA ASN A 160 -1.26 18.87 0.53
C ASN A 160 -0.76 17.52 1.06
N GLY A 161 -0.93 16.44 0.27
CA GLY A 161 -0.56 15.09 0.66
C GLY A 161 -1.53 14.42 1.66
N ILE A 162 -2.58 15.10 2.11
CA ILE A 162 -3.52 14.60 3.13
C ILE A 162 -4.90 14.34 2.52
N GLN A 163 -5.41 15.29 1.75
CA GLN A 163 -6.70 15.20 1.07
C GLN A 163 -6.49 14.76 -0.36
N TRP A 164 -7.07 13.64 -0.75
CA TRP A 164 -6.82 12.98 -2.02
C TRP A 164 -8.07 12.98 -2.91
N THR A 165 -7.83 13.15 -4.19
CA THR A 165 -8.87 13.10 -5.24
C THR A 165 -8.45 12.10 -6.29
N VAL A 166 -9.34 11.15 -6.60
CA VAL A 166 -9.16 10.23 -7.74
C VAL A 166 -9.33 11.01 -9.03
N ASP A 167 -8.46 10.79 -10.00
CA ASP A 167 -8.47 11.50 -11.27
C ASP A 167 -9.76 11.22 -12.06
N LYS A 168 -10.21 12.18 -12.89
CA LYS A 168 -11.41 12.02 -13.72
C LYS A 168 -11.29 10.86 -14.73
N ALA A 169 -10.06 10.59 -15.20
CA ALA A 169 -9.71 9.46 -16.04
C ALA A 169 -8.63 8.64 -15.31
N PRO A 170 -9.01 7.88 -14.28
CA PRO A 170 -8.07 7.40 -13.28
C PRO A 170 -7.22 6.22 -13.74
N LYS A 171 -7.58 5.54 -14.85
CA LYS A 171 -6.86 4.35 -15.30
C LYS A 171 -5.47 4.68 -15.83
N ALA A 172 -4.43 4.33 -15.06
CA ALA A 172 -3.03 4.54 -15.42
C ALA A 172 -2.47 3.41 -16.28
N TYR A 173 -2.87 2.17 -15.99
CA TYR A 173 -2.50 1.00 -16.80
C TYR A 173 -3.63 -0.04 -16.78
N SER A 174 -3.62 -0.88 -17.82
CA SER A 174 -4.48 -2.05 -17.96
C SER A 174 -3.66 -3.33 -17.75
N ARG A 175 -4.32 -4.43 -17.34
CA ARG A 175 -3.72 -5.76 -17.42
C ARG A 175 -3.66 -6.29 -18.86
N THR A 176 -4.43 -5.70 -19.75
CA THR A 176 -4.36 -6.02 -21.18
C THR A 176 -3.23 -5.24 -21.81
N ILE A 177 -2.22 -5.95 -22.29
CA ILE A 177 -1.01 -5.38 -22.88
C ILE A 177 -1.04 -5.64 -24.39
N GLU A 178 -0.84 -4.60 -25.15
CA GLU A 178 -0.55 -4.67 -26.59
C GLU A 178 0.98 -4.64 -26.77
N TRP A 179 1.50 -5.74 -27.28
CA TRP A 179 2.92 -5.91 -27.55
C TRP A 179 3.32 -5.24 -28.88
N GLU A 180 4.60 -4.92 -29.05
CA GLU A 180 5.14 -4.30 -30.26
C GLU A 180 4.88 -5.11 -31.55
N ASP A 181 4.70 -6.42 -31.43
CA ASP A 181 4.33 -7.32 -32.54
C ASP A 181 2.81 -7.30 -32.85
N GLY A 182 2.04 -6.46 -32.16
CA GLY A 182 0.60 -6.35 -32.31
C GLY A 182 -0.21 -7.41 -31.56
N LYS A 183 0.46 -8.29 -30.80
CA LYS A 183 -0.23 -9.29 -29.97
C LYS A 183 -0.85 -8.62 -28.75
N VAL A 184 -2.11 -8.95 -28.47
CA VAL A 184 -2.83 -8.44 -27.29
C VAL A 184 -3.03 -9.57 -26.30
N GLU A 185 -2.55 -9.38 -25.07
CA GLU A 185 -2.63 -10.39 -24.01
C GLU A 185 -3.08 -9.78 -22.69
N MET A 186 -4.01 -10.45 -22.02
CA MET A 186 -4.37 -10.11 -20.65
C MET A 186 -3.40 -10.79 -19.69
N GLN A 187 -2.72 -10.01 -18.88
CA GLN A 187 -1.81 -10.49 -17.84
C GLN A 187 -2.58 -11.00 -16.62
N GLY A 188 -1.98 -11.90 -15.85
CA GLY A 188 -2.58 -12.47 -14.63
C GLY A 188 -2.76 -11.40 -13.55
N GLN A 189 -1.68 -10.87 -13.03
CA GLN A 189 -1.65 -9.78 -12.05
C GLN A 189 -0.46 -8.85 -12.34
N LEU A 190 -0.70 -7.55 -12.27
CA LEU A 190 0.34 -6.53 -12.25
C LEU A 190 0.36 -5.93 -10.85
N GLU A 191 1.33 -6.36 -10.06
CA GLU A 191 1.46 -6.04 -8.65
C GLU A 191 2.53 -4.97 -8.44
N ARG A 192 2.35 -4.12 -7.44
CA ARG A 192 3.35 -3.16 -6.97
C ARG A 192 3.85 -2.23 -8.07
N PRO A 193 2.97 -1.35 -8.60
CA PRO A 193 3.36 -0.39 -9.62
C PRO A 193 4.52 0.48 -9.11
N PHE A 194 5.42 0.82 -10.00
CA PHE A 194 6.57 1.66 -9.75
C PHE A 194 6.77 2.59 -10.94
N ILE A 195 7.11 3.84 -10.68
CA ILE A 195 7.43 4.81 -11.72
C ILE A 195 8.93 5.12 -11.65
N PHE A 196 9.63 4.94 -12.76
CA PHE A 196 11.01 5.35 -12.89
C PHE A 196 11.08 6.84 -13.28
N PHE A 197 11.96 7.59 -12.63
CA PHE A 197 12.14 9.03 -12.88
C PHE A 197 13.51 9.30 -13.49
N GLU A 198 13.54 10.06 -14.57
CA GLU A 198 14.74 10.63 -15.15
C GLU A 198 14.65 12.15 -15.15
N ASN A 199 15.64 12.84 -14.59
CA ASN A 199 15.67 14.28 -14.47
C ASN A 199 14.38 14.86 -13.83
N GLY A 200 13.83 14.15 -12.83
CA GLY A 200 12.62 14.55 -12.12
C GLY A 200 11.31 14.37 -12.90
N LYS A 201 11.35 13.69 -14.05
CA LYS A 201 10.16 13.37 -14.84
C LYS A 201 9.92 11.86 -14.87
N PRO A 202 8.66 11.41 -14.75
CA PRO A 202 8.33 10.01 -14.93
C PRO A 202 8.61 9.59 -16.37
N THR A 203 9.27 8.45 -16.58
CA THR A 203 9.65 7.93 -17.91
C THR A 203 9.08 6.56 -18.18
N TYR A 204 8.91 5.73 -17.15
CA TYR A 204 8.34 4.38 -17.25
C TYR A 204 7.46 4.08 -16.05
#